data_b7476570756821100b03f79028fa2feb
#
_entry.id   b7476570756821100b03f79028fa2feb
#
_cell.length_a   1.000
_cell.length_b   1.000
_cell.length_c   1.000
_cell.angle_alpha   90.00
_cell.angle_beta   90.00
_cell.angle_gamma   90.00
#
_symmetry.space_group_name_H-M   'P 1'
#
loop_
_entity.id
_entity.type
_entity.pdbx_description
1 polymer ?
#
loop_
_entity_poly.entity_id
_entity_poly.type
_entity_poly.pdbx_seq_one_letter_code
_entity_poly.pdbx_strand_id
1 'polypeptide(L)'
;MPYKYPKSKDWHVPKQKYRIVNWPEYNQALKNRGSIDFWLTDDAVEQWHEVDQDNIGCGAPQKYTDFAIIACHEIRKVYKQPLRQTEGFINSIFKMMKLDIKCPSYSVLSKRLSLLGIESPRYAKNAVPEEGISTIAIDSTGLKRFGRDEWHQEKHNVSAKRSWRKLHIAVDQDHYIQGTILTDRFDSDEGTLDDLIDQFEVPADHVSLDGAYDSFDVYEQLSDKFPSAEIVIPPDKNAVINDANHVIRNHNLEQIIEHGRMHWQKLTQYGRRNYSELAIQRYKRILGNRLHSRELSRQKQEAMIGSSVLNKMTSLGMPISYRYA
;
A
#
# COMPACT_ATOMS: atom_id res chain seq x y z
N MET A 1 3.07 10.22 -18.71
CA MET A 1 2.46 9.33 -19.72
C MET A 1 3.29 9.36 -21.00
N PRO A 2 3.51 8.23 -21.66
CA PRO A 2 4.15 8.25 -22.96
C PRO A 2 3.29 9.04 -23.95
N TYR A 3 3.93 9.75 -24.85
CA TYR A 3 3.26 10.57 -25.85
C TYR A 3 2.23 9.78 -26.63
N LYS A 4 1.00 10.31 -26.74
CA LYS A 4 -0.10 9.68 -27.48
C LYS A 4 0.16 9.58 -28.98
N TYR A 5 1.12 10.36 -29.51
CA TYR A 5 1.48 10.41 -30.95
C TYR A 5 3.01 10.42 -31.15
N PRO A 6 3.70 9.30 -30.95
CA PRO A 6 5.15 9.24 -31.15
C PRO A 6 5.57 9.38 -32.62
N LYS A 7 4.65 9.16 -33.57
CA LYS A 7 4.97 9.15 -35.02
C LYS A 7 5.14 10.55 -35.66
N SER A 8 4.77 11.62 -34.97
CA SER A 8 4.88 12.98 -35.52
C SER A 8 6.08 13.78 -35.04
N LYS A 9 6.90 13.23 -34.15
CA LYS A 9 8.10 13.89 -33.63
C LYS A 9 9.20 12.85 -33.44
N ASP A 10 10.35 13.06 -34.06
CA ASP A 10 11.60 12.27 -33.91
C ASP A 10 12.20 12.41 -32.50
N TRP A 11 11.41 12.19 -31.47
CA TRP A 11 11.82 12.29 -30.08
C TRP A 11 12.15 10.90 -29.58
N HIS A 12 13.32 10.45 -29.84
CA HIS A 12 13.88 9.33 -29.11
C HIS A 12 14.33 9.85 -27.74
N VAL A 13 13.47 9.75 -26.73
CA VAL A 13 13.93 9.93 -25.34
C VAL A 13 14.73 8.69 -24.98
N PRO A 14 16.07 8.77 -24.85
CA PRO A 14 16.87 7.61 -24.53
C PRO A 14 16.42 7.08 -23.16
N LYS A 15 16.28 5.75 -23.04
CA LYS A 15 15.98 5.13 -21.75
C LYS A 15 17.08 5.50 -20.76
N GLN A 16 16.69 6.11 -19.67
CA GLN A 16 17.61 6.42 -18.59
C GLN A 16 18.16 5.11 -18.01
N LYS A 17 19.48 5.06 -17.85
CA LYS A 17 20.17 3.91 -17.27
C LYS A 17 20.47 4.18 -15.81
N TYR A 18 20.20 3.20 -14.95
CA TYR A 18 20.45 3.27 -13.52
C TYR A 18 21.37 2.15 -13.08
N ARG A 19 22.25 2.45 -12.12
CA ARG A 19 23.13 1.47 -11.48
C ARG A 19 22.88 1.49 -9.97
N ILE A 20 22.74 0.30 -9.40
CA ILE A 20 22.62 0.14 -7.94
C ILE A 20 24.02 0.21 -7.33
N VAL A 21 24.19 0.99 -6.27
CA VAL A 21 25.49 1.20 -5.58
C VAL A 21 25.67 0.36 -4.34
N ASN A 22 24.55 -0.04 -3.69
CA ASN A 22 24.55 -0.80 -2.43
C ASN A 22 24.16 -2.27 -2.63
N TRP A 23 24.69 -2.94 -3.65
CA TRP A 23 24.37 -4.33 -3.94
C TRP A 23 24.59 -5.30 -2.77
N PRO A 24 25.70 -5.25 -2.00
CA PRO A 24 25.92 -6.16 -0.88
C PRO A 24 24.82 -6.06 0.19
N GLU A 25 24.50 -4.86 0.62
CA GLU A 25 23.48 -4.55 1.63
C GLU A 25 22.08 -4.93 1.12
N TYR A 26 21.79 -4.58 -0.12
CA TYR A 26 20.50 -4.91 -0.74
C TYR A 26 20.31 -6.42 -0.92
N ASN A 27 21.35 -7.17 -1.31
CA ASN A 27 21.29 -8.62 -1.38
C ASN A 27 21.06 -9.25 0.00
N GLN A 28 21.68 -8.72 1.05
CA GLN A 28 21.44 -9.19 2.40
C GLN A 28 19.99 -8.91 2.84
N ALA A 29 19.47 -7.73 2.54
CA ALA A 29 18.07 -7.38 2.77
C ALA A 29 17.11 -8.34 2.05
N LEU A 30 17.41 -8.71 0.80
CA LEU A 30 16.61 -9.67 0.05
C LEU A 30 16.61 -11.07 0.67
N LYS A 31 17.74 -11.53 1.22
CA LYS A 31 17.83 -12.80 1.95
C LYS A 31 17.01 -12.75 3.25
N ASN A 32 17.15 -11.67 4.00
CA ASN A 32 16.45 -11.47 5.28
C ASN A 32 14.92 -11.45 5.12
N ARG A 33 14.40 -10.95 3.97
CA ARG A 33 12.95 -10.99 3.68
C ARG A 33 12.38 -12.42 3.66
N GLY A 34 13.21 -13.43 3.38
CA GLY A 34 12.83 -14.84 3.40
C GLY A 34 13.17 -15.55 4.71
N SER A 35 13.80 -14.88 5.67
CA SER A 35 14.20 -15.48 6.94
C SER A 35 13.04 -15.55 7.93
N ILE A 36 12.80 -16.71 8.56
CA ILE A 36 11.66 -16.91 9.46
C ILE A 36 11.84 -16.15 10.78
N ASP A 37 13.07 -16.03 11.27
CA ASP A 37 13.44 -15.29 12.47
C ASP A 37 13.14 -13.79 12.38
N PHE A 38 13.14 -13.23 11.19
CA PHE A 38 12.68 -11.85 10.95
C PHE A 38 11.15 -11.70 11.12
N TRP A 39 10.38 -12.72 10.76
CA TRP A 39 8.92 -12.68 10.82
C TRP A 39 8.33 -13.22 12.11
N LEU A 40 9.11 -14.01 12.85
CA LEU A 40 8.76 -14.59 14.14
C LEU A 40 9.87 -14.26 15.13
N THR A 41 9.80 -13.07 15.71
CA THR A 41 10.78 -12.57 16.68
C THR A 41 10.53 -13.14 18.08
N ASP A 42 11.53 -13.06 18.97
CA ASP A 42 11.38 -13.47 20.36
C ASP A 42 10.27 -12.68 21.06
N ASP A 43 10.16 -11.37 20.81
CA ASP A 43 9.06 -10.52 21.31
C ASP A 43 7.68 -11.04 20.85
N ALA A 44 7.60 -11.55 19.60
CA ALA A 44 6.38 -12.14 19.08
C ALA A 44 5.99 -13.42 19.83
N VAL A 45 6.97 -14.18 20.24
CA VAL A 45 6.77 -15.41 21.02
C VAL A 45 6.35 -15.08 22.46
N GLU A 46 6.99 -14.11 23.09
CA GLU A 46 6.66 -13.65 24.46
C GLU A 46 5.24 -13.09 24.55
N GLN A 47 4.82 -12.31 23.56
CA GLN A 47 3.49 -11.70 23.49
C GLN A 47 2.43 -12.59 22.79
N TRP A 48 2.66 -13.91 22.70
CA TRP A 48 1.80 -14.81 21.94
C TRP A 48 0.42 -15.03 22.56
N HIS A 49 0.37 -15.10 23.89
CA HIS A 49 -0.84 -15.34 24.65
C HIS A 49 -1.23 -14.14 25.47
N GLU A 50 -2.56 -13.93 25.61
CA GLU A 50 -3.08 -12.96 26.56
C GLU A 50 -2.75 -13.40 27.99
N VAL A 51 -2.19 -12.49 28.79
CA VAL A 51 -1.72 -12.78 30.16
C VAL A 51 -2.84 -12.61 31.18
N ASP A 52 -3.74 -11.63 30.99
CA ASP A 52 -4.85 -11.34 31.89
C ASP A 52 -6.13 -11.08 31.12
N GLN A 53 -7.13 -11.92 31.29
CA GLN A 53 -8.46 -11.65 30.78
C GLN A 53 -9.49 -11.71 31.92
N ASP A 54 -9.92 -10.55 32.37
CA ASP A 54 -11.23 -10.41 32.97
C ASP A 54 -12.27 -10.77 31.89
N ASN A 55 -12.94 -11.90 32.12
CA ASN A 55 -14.02 -12.36 31.23
C ASN A 55 -15.19 -11.36 31.28
N ILE A 56 -15.16 -10.32 30.46
CA ILE A 56 -16.22 -9.33 30.33
C ILE A 56 -17.21 -9.79 29.25
N GLY A 57 -17.73 -11.02 29.30
CA GLY A 57 -18.70 -11.46 28.32
C GLY A 57 -19.05 -12.94 28.35
N CYS A 58 -20.14 -13.30 27.64
CA CYS A 58 -20.52 -14.69 27.43
C CYS A 58 -19.63 -15.32 26.36
N GLY A 59 -18.68 -16.17 26.75
CA GLY A 59 -17.84 -16.93 25.81
C GLY A 59 -16.51 -17.36 26.39
N ALA A 60 -15.78 -18.20 25.66
CA ALA A 60 -14.41 -18.56 26.05
C ALA A 60 -13.47 -17.36 25.88
N PRO A 61 -12.56 -17.11 26.83
CA PRO A 61 -11.62 -16.00 26.78
C PRO A 61 -10.74 -16.06 25.54
N GLN A 62 -10.27 -14.91 25.09
CA GLN A 62 -9.33 -14.81 23.98
C GLN A 62 -7.98 -15.34 24.43
N LYS A 63 -7.51 -16.43 23.85
CA LYS A 63 -6.26 -17.08 24.20
C LYS A 63 -5.04 -16.43 23.56
N TYR A 64 -5.22 -15.79 22.42
CA TYR A 64 -4.15 -15.25 21.58
C TYR A 64 -4.29 -13.74 21.45
N THR A 65 -3.18 -13.04 21.53
CA THR A 65 -3.14 -11.59 21.30
C THR A 65 -3.42 -11.23 19.85
N ASP A 66 -3.79 -10.00 19.58
CA ASP A 66 -3.89 -9.49 18.22
C ASP A 66 -2.53 -9.54 17.51
N PHE A 67 -1.46 -9.33 18.26
CA PHE A 67 -0.09 -9.45 17.78
C PHE A 67 0.22 -10.85 17.22
N ALA A 68 -0.15 -11.92 17.93
CA ALA A 68 -0.02 -13.29 17.46
C ALA A 68 -0.82 -13.55 16.19
N ILE A 69 -2.04 -13.00 16.09
CA ILE A 69 -2.88 -13.13 14.89
C ILE A 69 -2.24 -12.40 13.70
N ILE A 70 -1.74 -11.18 13.91
CA ILE A 70 -1.05 -10.39 12.87
C ILE A 70 0.20 -11.12 12.39
N ALA A 71 1.07 -11.58 13.30
CA ALA A 71 2.27 -12.33 12.95
C ALA A 71 1.97 -13.57 12.10
N CYS A 72 0.93 -14.35 12.44
CA CYS A 72 0.48 -15.48 11.63
C CYS A 72 0.05 -15.04 10.22
N HIS A 73 -0.67 -13.94 10.09
CA HIS A 73 -1.10 -13.45 8.79
C HIS A 73 0.04 -12.83 7.96
N GLU A 74 1.03 -12.19 8.59
CA GLU A 74 2.24 -11.73 7.92
C GLU A 74 3.04 -12.91 7.35
N ILE A 75 3.31 -13.94 8.18
CA ILE A 75 3.97 -15.18 7.75
C ILE A 75 3.19 -15.82 6.60
N ARG A 76 1.86 -15.92 6.72
CA ARG A 76 0.99 -16.40 5.65
C ARG A 76 1.18 -15.64 4.34
N LYS A 77 1.27 -14.29 4.39
CA LYS A 77 1.44 -13.44 3.21
C LYS A 77 2.81 -13.61 2.57
N VAL A 78 3.86 -13.62 3.38
CA VAL A 78 5.25 -13.74 2.94
C VAL A 78 5.48 -15.09 2.25
N TYR A 79 5.06 -16.18 2.89
CA TYR A 79 5.26 -17.55 2.40
C TYR A 79 4.10 -18.06 1.52
N LYS A 80 3.11 -17.21 1.22
CA LYS A 80 1.96 -17.50 0.34
C LYS A 80 1.19 -18.76 0.72
N GLN A 81 1.01 -18.99 2.03
CA GLN A 81 0.36 -20.19 2.55
C GLN A 81 -1.16 -20.01 2.67
N PRO A 82 -1.99 -21.03 2.31
CA PRO A 82 -3.38 -21.12 2.76
C PRO A 82 -3.46 -21.24 4.29
N LEU A 83 -4.55 -20.76 4.92
CA LEU A 83 -4.67 -20.69 6.39
C LEU A 83 -4.37 -22.01 7.11
N ARG A 84 -4.85 -23.16 6.59
CA ARG A 84 -4.57 -24.48 7.20
C ARG A 84 -3.11 -24.86 7.10
N GLN A 85 -2.46 -24.52 6.00
CA GLN A 85 -1.02 -24.74 5.84
C GLN A 85 -0.21 -23.80 6.73
N THR A 86 -0.67 -22.55 6.92
CA THR A 86 -0.07 -21.59 7.85
C THR A 86 -0.05 -22.16 9.28
N GLU A 87 -1.18 -22.68 9.77
CA GLU A 87 -1.27 -23.33 11.08
C GLU A 87 -0.26 -24.47 11.22
N GLY A 88 -0.22 -25.39 10.24
CA GLY A 88 0.74 -26.50 10.24
C GLY A 88 2.19 -26.04 10.17
N PHE A 89 2.49 -25.04 9.35
CA PHE A 89 3.82 -24.49 9.14
C PHE A 89 4.35 -23.84 10.43
N ILE A 90 3.57 -22.97 11.07
CA ILE A 90 3.97 -22.27 12.31
C ILE A 90 4.12 -23.29 13.46
N ASN A 91 3.19 -24.25 13.61
CA ASN A 91 3.34 -25.29 14.61
C ASN A 91 4.60 -26.16 14.39
N SER A 92 5.01 -26.41 13.15
CA SER A 92 6.26 -27.13 12.88
C SER A 92 7.49 -26.32 13.29
N ILE A 93 7.46 -24.99 13.11
CA ILE A 93 8.53 -24.09 13.57
C ILE A 93 8.62 -24.11 15.08
N PHE A 94 7.51 -23.94 15.80
CA PHE A 94 7.49 -23.98 17.26
C PHE A 94 8.06 -25.30 17.80
N LYS A 95 7.68 -26.42 17.16
CA LYS A 95 8.24 -27.73 17.52
C LYS A 95 9.76 -27.81 17.32
N MET A 96 10.29 -27.27 16.21
CA MET A 96 11.73 -27.22 15.94
C MET A 96 12.47 -26.32 16.94
N MET A 97 11.86 -25.18 17.30
CA MET A 97 12.38 -24.25 18.31
C MET A 97 12.22 -24.74 19.76
N LYS A 98 11.56 -25.89 19.97
CA LYS A 98 11.24 -26.46 21.29
C LYS A 98 10.39 -25.52 22.16
N LEU A 99 9.52 -24.73 21.55
CA LEU A 99 8.59 -23.84 22.23
C LEU A 99 7.30 -24.61 22.57
N ASP A 100 6.84 -24.48 23.82
CA ASP A 100 5.56 -25.07 24.27
C ASP A 100 4.38 -24.11 24.03
N ILE A 101 4.29 -23.62 22.81
CA ILE A 101 3.20 -22.76 22.33
C ILE A 101 2.57 -23.35 21.07
N LYS A 102 1.34 -22.94 20.78
CA LYS A 102 0.59 -23.41 19.60
C LYS A 102 0.15 -22.23 18.75
N CYS A 103 0.16 -22.45 17.43
CA CYS A 103 -0.44 -21.52 16.49
C CYS A 103 -1.96 -21.48 16.71
N PRO A 104 -2.59 -20.29 16.63
CA PRO A 104 -4.04 -20.19 16.53
C PRO A 104 -4.57 -21.07 15.39
N SER A 105 -5.68 -21.78 15.62
CA SER A 105 -6.27 -22.58 14.55
C SER A 105 -6.69 -21.74 13.35
N TYR A 106 -6.70 -22.34 12.15
CA TYR A 106 -7.10 -21.64 10.92
C TYR A 106 -8.47 -20.97 11.02
N SER A 107 -9.37 -21.51 11.84
CA SER A 107 -10.70 -20.94 12.07
C SER A 107 -10.63 -19.69 12.96
N VAL A 108 -9.77 -19.69 13.98
CA VAL A 108 -9.48 -18.52 14.83
C VAL A 108 -8.84 -17.44 13.99
N LEU A 109 -7.79 -17.75 13.25
CA LEU A 109 -7.12 -16.81 12.32
C LEU A 109 -8.13 -16.16 11.37
N SER A 110 -9.02 -16.96 10.77
CA SER A 110 -10.04 -16.44 9.86
C SER A 110 -11.05 -15.53 10.53
N LYS A 111 -11.52 -15.87 11.73
CA LYS A 111 -12.52 -15.07 12.46
C LYS A 111 -11.91 -13.78 13.01
N ARG A 112 -10.74 -13.88 13.65
CA ARG A 112 -10.05 -12.75 14.26
C ARG A 112 -9.58 -11.71 13.24
N LEU A 113 -9.27 -12.11 12.01
CA LEU A 113 -8.81 -11.19 10.96
C LEU A 113 -9.76 -9.99 10.76
N SER A 114 -11.08 -10.19 10.82
CA SER A 114 -12.05 -9.10 10.66
C SER A 114 -12.17 -8.18 11.88
N LEU A 115 -11.62 -8.60 13.02
CA LEU A 115 -11.75 -7.92 14.31
C LEU A 115 -10.48 -7.16 14.73
N LEU A 116 -9.37 -7.30 13.97
CA LEU A 116 -8.08 -6.71 14.34
C LEU A 116 -8.10 -5.19 14.45
N GLY A 117 -8.96 -4.50 13.69
CA GLY A 117 -9.06 -3.04 13.75
C GLY A 117 -7.75 -2.30 13.45
N ILE A 118 -6.90 -2.83 12.57
CA ILE A 118 -5.63 -2.18 12.21
C ILE A 118 -5.96 -0.89 11.44
N GLU A 119 -5.59 0.24 12.01
CA GLU A 119 -5.92 1.57 11.49
C GLU A 119 -4.86 2.10 10.52
N SER A 120 -3.60 1.66 10.64
CA SER A 120 -2.50 2.12 9.81
C SER A 120 -1.58 0.96 9.42
N PRO A 121 -0.99 0.97 8.21
CA PRO A 121 -0.03 -0.05 7.79
C PRO A 121 1.31 0.02 8.54
N ARG A 122 1.51 1.02 9.38
CA ARG A 122 2.66 1.15 10.29
C ARG A 122 2.35 0.71 11.72
N TYR A 123 1.14 0.28 12.00
CA TYR A 123 0.60 -0.06 13.33
C TYR A 123 0.60 1.10 14.33
N ALA A 124 1.10 2.27 13.95
CA ALA A 124 1.06 3.50 14.74
C ALA A 124 0.94 4.70 13.82
N LYS A 125 -0.05 5.58 14.03
CA LYS A 125 -0.26 6.78 13.21
C LYS A 125 0.94 7.72 13.22
N ASN A 126 1.66 7.79 14.34
CA ASN A 126 2.78 8.71 14.56
C ASN A 126 4.15 8.06 14.30
N ALA A 127 4.22 6.92 13.63
CA ALA A 127 5.48 6.30 13.26
C ALA A 127 6.12 7.07 12.09
N VAL A 128 6.73 8.21 12.38
CA VAL A 128 7.38 9.09 11.40
C VAL A 128 8.84 8.71 11.25
N PRO A 129 9.42 8.79 10.04
CA PRO A 129 10.87 8.80 9.87
C PRO A 129 11.50 9.96 10.69
N GLU A 130 12.71 9.78 11.22
CA GLU A 130 13.42 10.80 12.00
C GLU A 130 13.61 12.10 11.20
N GLU A 131 13.76 12.02 9.89
CA GLU A 131 13.96 13.13 8.97
C GLU A 131 12.66 13.82 8.49
N GLY A 132 11.49 13.33 8.94
CA GLY A 132 10.18 13.79 8.48
C GLY A 132 9.78 13.23 7.11
N ILE A 133 8.60 13.62 6.64
CA ILE A 133 8.10 13.25 5.32
C ILE A 133 8.14 14.47 4.41
N SER A 134 8.99 14.44 3.37
CA SER A 134 9.05 15.51 2.38
C SER A 134 8.06 15.33 1.24
N THR A 135 7.68 14.08 0.93
CA THR A 135 6.84 13.77 -0.22
C THR A 135 5.84 12.67 0.12
N ILE A 136 4.57 12.88 -0.27
CA ILE A 136 3.54 11.86 -0.28
C ILE A 136 3.06 11.67 -1.72
N ALA A 137 3.07 10.43 -2.20
CA ALA A 137 2.49 10.04 -3.47
C ALA A 137 1.28 9.14 -3.24
N ILE A 138 0.13 9.51 -3.79
CA ILE A 138 -1.13 8.77 -3.64
C ILE A 138 -1.56 8.19 -4.98
N ASP A 139 -1.99 6.92 -4.96
CA ASP A 139 -2.50 6.24 -6.15
C ASP A 139 -3.43 5.08 -5.75
N SER A 140 -4.23 4.61 -6.70
CA SER A 140 -5.12 3.48 -6.52
C SER A 140 -4.85 2.37 -7.53
N THR A 141 -5.22 1.14 -7.17
CA THR A 141 -5.07 0.00 -8.06
C THR A 141 -6.10 -1.09 -7.80
N GLY A 142 -6.43 -1.87 -8.85
CA GLY A 142 -7.30 -3.03 -8.72
C GLY A 142 -6.61 -4.27 -8.16
N LEU A 143 -7.25 -4.94 -7.18
CA LEU A 143 -6.91 -6.27 -6.70
C LEU A 143 -8.05 -7.24 -7.03
N LYS A 144 -7.73 -8.40 -7.59
CA LYS A 144 -8.73 -9.43 -7.92
C LYS A 144 -9.32 -10.01 -6.64
N ARG A 145 -10.64 -10.23 -6.62
CA ARG A 145 -11.30 -10.96 -5.52
C ARG A 145 -11.07 -12.45 -5.63
N PHE A 146 -11.21 -13.16 -4.52
CA PHE A 146 -11.37 -14.61 -4.53
C PHE A 146 -12.62 -15.00 -5.33
N GLY A 147 -12.48 -15.90 -6.31
CA GLY A 147 -13.58 -16.31 -7.17
C GLY A 147 -13.10 -17.06 -8.42
N ARG A 148 -14.04 -17.37 -9.31
CA ARG A 148 -13.77 -18.07 -10.58
C ARG A 148 -12.89 -17.21 -11.49
N ASP A 149 -11.92 -17.86 -12.13
CA ASP A 149 -10.97 -17.19 -13.03
C ASP A 149 -11.63 -16.78 -14.36
N GLU A 150 -11.02 -15.81 -15.05
CA GLU A 150 -11.46 -15.29 -16.36
C GLU A 150 -11.63 -16.43 -17.39
N TRP A 151 -10.73 -17.43 -17.37
CA TRP A 151 -10.81 -18.63 -18.20
C TRP A 151 -12.11 -19.42 -18.01
N HIS A 152 -12.59 -19.56 -16.75
CA HIS A 152 -13.84 -20.25 -16.46
C HIS A 152 -15.05 -19.46 -16.99
N GLN A 153 -14.95 -18.12 -16.99
CA GLN A 153 -16.00 -17.25 -17.51
C GLN A 153 -16.06 -17.31 -19.03
N GLU A 154 -14.93 -17.29 -19.72
CA GLU A 154 -14.84 -17.45 -21.17
C GLU A 154 -15.35 -18.83 -21.61
N LYS A 155 -14.91 -19.90 -20.94
CA LYS A 155 -15.28 -21.25 -21.30
C LYS A 155 -16.78 -21.55 -21.15
N HIS A 156 -17.43 -20.92 -20.18
CA HIS A 156 -18.84 -21.18 -19.86
C HIS A 156 -19.80 -20.07 -20.30
N ASN A 157 -19.30 -19.07 -21.02
CA ASN A 157 -20.07 -17.93 -21.52
C ASN A 157 -20.92 -17.23 -20.43
N VAL A 158 -20.47 -17.30 -19.18
CA VAL A 158 -21.11 -16.68 -18.03
C VAL A 158 -20.60 -15.27 -17.92
N SER A 159 -21.44 -14.28 -18.16
CA SER A 159 -21.13 -12.86 -17.96
C SER A 159 -20.99 -12.52 -16.46
N ALA A 160 -20.09 -13.22 -15.76
CA ALA A 160 -19.76 -12.89 -14.38
C ALA A 160 -18.96 -11.58 -14.42
N LYS A 161 -19.55 -10.50 -13.90
CA LYS A 161 -18.88 -9.22 -13.76
C LYS A 161 -17.54 -9.42 -13.08
N ARG A 162 -16.44 -9.05 -13.73
CA ARG A 162 -15.09 -9.07 -13.17
C ARG A 162 -15.13 -8.46 -11.78
N SER A 163 -14.83 -9.24 -10.77
CA SER A 163 -14.95 -8.83 -9.38
C SER A 163 -13.57 -8.45 -8.86
N TRP A 164 -13.36 -7.16 -8.65
CA TRP A 164 -12.13 -6.59 -8.09
C TRP A 164 -12.45 -5.57 -7.00
N ARG A 165 -11.46 -5.22 -6.21
CA ARG A 165 -11.48 -4.19 -5.17
C ARG A 165 -10.46 -3.13 -5.52
N LYS A 166 -10.68 -1.90 -5.12
CA LYS A 166 -9.68 -0.83 -5.22
C LYS A 166 -8.82 -0.84 -3.96
N LEU A 167 -7.51 -0.84 -4.16
CA LEU A 167 -6.52 -0.60 -3.13
C LEU A 167 -5.98 0.81 -3.34
N HIS A 168 -6.19 1.69 -2.36
CA HIS A 168 -5.64 3.03 -2.31
C HIS A 168 -4.43 3.02 -1.38
N ILE A 169 -3.35 3.66 -1.76
CA ILE A 169 -2.13 3.76 -0.96
C ILE A 169 -1.58 5.18 -0.98
N ALA A 170 -1.06 5.62 0.15
CA ALA A 170 -0.23 6.81 0.30
C ALA A 170 1.19 6.37 0.66
N VAL A 171 2.20 6.85 -0.08
CA VAL A 171 3.59 6.37 0.00
C VAL A 171 4.53 7.55 0.12
N ASP A 172 5.51 7.47 1.02
CA ASP A 172 6.53 8.49 1.19
C ASP A 172 7.75 8.31 0.27
N GLN A 173 8.69 9.24 0.34
CA GLN A 173 9.95 9.24 -0.42
C GLN A 173 10.86 8.05 -0.10
N ASP A 174 10.75 7.45 1.09
CA ASP A 174 11.52 6.30 1.56
C ASP A 174 10.86 4.97 1.24
N HIS A 175 9.79 5.02 0.42
CA HIS A 175 8.99 3.88 -0.02
C HIS A 175 8.19 3.18 1.09
N TYR A 176 7.95 3.82 2.22
CA TYR A 176 7.00 3.33 3.21
C TYR A 176 5.58 3.71 2.83
N ILE A 177 4.68 2.76 2.99
CA ILE A 177 3.25 2.97 2.82
C ILE A 177 2.73 3.57 4.12
N GLN A 178 2.31 4.82 4.09
CA GLN A 178 1.79 5.56 5.24
C GLN A 178 0.29 5.32 5.44
N GLY A 179 -0.46 5.17 4.35
CA GLY A 179 -1.89 4.89 4.38
C GLY A 179 -2.29 3.78 3.41
N THR A 180 -3.31 3.00 3.78
CA THR A 180 -3.86 1.91 2.96
C THR A 180 -5.35 1.78 3.20
N ILE A 181 -6.14 1.86 2.13
CA ILE A 181 -7.58 1.59 2.16
C ILE A 181 -7.95 0.61 1.05
N LEU A 182 -8.82 -0.33 1.37
CA LEU A 182 -9.45 -1.20 0.38
C LEU A 182 -10.95 -0.91 0.31
N THR A 183 -11.42 -0.54 -0.88
CA THR A 183 -12.80 -0.18 -1.14
C THR A 183 -13.46 -1.11 -2.17
N ASP A 184 -14.76 -0.96 -2.38
CA ASP A 184 -15.42 -1.59 -3.51
C ASP A 184 -15.00 -0.89 -4.82
N ARG A 185 -15.19 -1.55 -5.93
CA ARG A 185 -14.85 -1.02 -7.26
C ARG A 185 -15.66 0.22 -7.65
N PHE A 186 -16.79 0.43 -6.98
CA PHE A 186 -17.70 1.55 -7.28
C PHE A 186 -17.42 2.79 -6.45
N ASP A 187 -16.64 2.65 -5.37
CA ASP A 187 -16.28 3.78 -4.52
C ASP A 187 -15.36 4.73 -5.31
N SER A 188 -15.61 6.05 -5.19
CA SER A 188 -14.77 7.04 -5.85
C SER A 188 -13.40 7.14 -5.18
N ASP A 189 -12.38 7.53 -5.93
CA ASP A 189 -11.05 7.76 -5.38
C ASP A 189 -11.05 9.01 -4.47
N GLU A 190 -11.84 10.02 -4.83
CA GLU A 190 -12.04 11.25 -4.06
C GLU A 190 -12.67 10.99 -2.69
N GLY A 191 -13.78 10.22 -2.65
CA GLY A 191 -14.52 9.95 -1.42
C GLY A 191 -13.78 9.07 -0.40
N THR A 192 -12.61 8.52 -0.76
CA THR A 192 -11.77 7.72 0.14
C THR A 192 -10.50 8.43 0.57
N LEU A 193 -10.26 9.64 0.05
CA LEU A 193 -9.03 10.37 0.29
C LEU A 193 -8.88 10.78 1.75
N ASP A 194 -9.91 11.33 2.38
CA ASP A 194 -9.90 11.74 3.79
C ASP A 194 -9.53 10.57 4.71
N ASP A 195 -10.25 9.45 4.57
CA ASP A 195 -9.97 8.24 5.36
C ASP A 195 -8.53 7.73 5.14
N LEU A 196 -7.96 7.94 3.95
CA LEU A 196 -6.60 7.52 3.63
C LEU A 196 -5.55 8.41 4.30
N ILE A 197 -5.71 9.72 4.19
CA ILE A 197 -4.76 10.69 4.75
C ILE A 197 -4.87 10.81 6.27
N ASP A 198 -5.99 10.42 6.86
CA ASP A 198 -6.18 10.37 8.32
C ASP A 198 -5.47 9.20 9.01
N GLN A 199 -4.92 8.25 8.22
CA GLN A 199 -4.13 7.15 8.79
C GLN A 199 -2.73 7.57 9.25
N PHE A 200 -2.29 8.77 8.93
CA PHE A 200 -0.99 9.30 9.33
C PHE A 200 -1.07 10.79 9.66
N GLU A 201 -0.25 11.21 10.64
CA GLU A 201 -0.20 12.59 11.14
C GLU A 201 1.19 13.18 10.90
N VAL A 202 1.55 13.37 9.64
CA VAL A 202 2.87 13.84 9.28
C VAL A 202 2.76 14.99 8.30
N PRO A 203 3.47 16.12 8.53
CA PRO A 203 3.56 17.16 7.53
C PRO A 203 4.28 16.65 6.29
N ALA A 204 3.80 17.05 5.12
CA ALA A 204 4.47 16.80 3.85
C ALA A 204 4.73 18.13 3.16
N ASP A 205 5.87 18.25 2.45
CA ASP A 205 6.19 19.43 1.66
C ASP A 205 5.66 19.33 0.23
N HIS A 206 5.42 18.11 -0.23
CA HIS A 206 4.98 17.83 -1.60
C HIS A 206 4.00 16.64 -1.61
N VAL A 207 2.83 16.85 -2.22
CA VAL A 207 1.80 15.82 -2.36
C VAL A 207 1.44 15.66 -3.83
N SER A 208 1.61 14.45 -4.37
CA SER A 208 1.34 14.17 -5.79
C SER A 208 0.34 13.04 -5.99
N LEU A 209 -0.65 13.29 -6.86
CA LEU A 209 -1.71 12.34 -7.21
C LEU A 209 -1.84 12.20 -8.73
N ASP A 210 -2.63 11.22 -9.18
CA ASP A 210 -3.00 11.09 -10.59
C ASP A 210 -4.09 12.11 -10.97
N GLY A 211 -4.21 12.40 -12.26
CA GLY A 211 -5.25 13.28 -12.81
C GLY A 211 -6.69 12.81 -12.56
N ALA A 212 -6.88 11.56 -12.14
CA ALA A 212 -8.19 11.07 -11.68
C ALA A 212 -8.69 11.77 -10.41
N TYR A 213 -7.79 12.44 -9.67
CA TYR A 213 -8.07 13.19 -8.45
C TYR A 213 -8.25 14.71 -8.73
N ASP A 214 -8.36 15.15 -9.99
CA ASP A 214 -8.47 16.58 -10.35
C ASP A 214 -9.87 17.12 -10.06
N SER A 215 -10.23 17.32 -8.80
CA SER A 215 -11.49 17.94 -8.37
C SER A 215 -11.27 18.99 -7.27
N PHE A 216 -12.23 19.92 -7.12
CA PHE A 216 -12.17 20.96 -6.10
C PHE A 216 -12.03 20.38 -4.69
N ASP A 217 -12.87 19.41 -4.35
CA ASP A 217 -12.94 18.81 -3.02
C ASP A 217 -11.60 18.14 -2.63
N VAL A 218 -10.91 17.50 -3.58
CA VAL A 218 -9.58 16.90 -3.36
C VAL A 218 -8.53 17.96 -3.02
N TYR A 219 -8.53 19.08 -3.75
CA TYR A 219 -7.59 20.17 -3.44
C TYR A 219 -7.88 20.79 -2.07
N GLU A 220 -9.16 20.95 -1.70
CA GLU A 220 -9.55 21.45 -0.38
C GLU A 220 -9.09 20.51 0.73
N GLN A 221 -9.43 19.21 0.67
CA GLN A 221 -9.00 18.19 1.62
C GLN A 221 -7.48 18.16 1.81
N LEU A 222 -6.74 18.18 0.71
CA LEU A 222 -5.27 18.16 0.75
C LEU A 222 -4.68 19.46 1.31
N SER A 223 -5.28 20.62 1.01
CA SER A 223 -4.84 21.92 1.54
C SER A 223 -5.08 22.03 3.04
N ASP A 224 -6.18 21.48 3.54
CA ASP A 224 -6.49 21.44 4.97
C ASP A 224 -5.53 20.51 5.72
N LYS A 225 -5.27 19.33 5.16
CA LYS A 225 -4.38 18.34 5.79
C LYS A 225 -2.90 18.74 5.72
N PHE A 226 -2.48 19.34 4.60
CA PHE A 226 -1.09 19.71 4.30
C PHE A 226 -0.96 21.16 3.90
N PRO A 227 -1.18 22.12 4.82
CA PRO A 227 -1.30 23.55 4.48
C PRO A 227 -0.03 24.17 3.89
N SER A 228 1.13 23.54 4.07
CA SER A 228 2.42 24.02 3.55
C SER A 228 2.90 23.22 2.32
N ALA A 229 2.14 22.22 1.87
CA ALA A 229 2.58 21.34 0.80
C ALA A 229 2.30 21.91 -0.60
N GLU A 230 3.21 21.66 -1.51
CA GLU A 230 2.95 21.76 -2.95
C GLU A 230 2.05 20.62 -3.40
N ILE A 231 0.80 20.92 -3.76
CA ILE A 231 -0.17 19.94 -4.24
C ILE A 231 -0.09 19.83 -5.76
N VAL A 232 0.29 18.67 -6.26
CA VAL A 232 0.58 18.44 -7.67
C VAL A 232 -0.36 17.37 -8.25
N ILE A 233 -1.41 17.82 -8.90
CA ILE A 233 -2.39 16.98 -9.61
C ILE A 233 -2.46 17.48 -11.06
N PRO A 234 -2.22 16.61 -12.07
CA PRO A 234 -2.28 17.05 -13.46
C PRO A 234 -3.72 17.29 -13.89
N PRO A 235 -4.10 18.55 -14.21
CA PRO A 235 -5.43 18.86 -14.73
C PRO A 235 -5.77 18.07 -15.98
N ASP A 236 -7.07 17.82 -16.24
CA ASP A 236 -7.53 17.16 -17.46
C ASP A 236 -7.05 17.94 -18.71
N LYS A 237 -7.04 17.27 -19.85
CA LYS A 237 -6.63 17.87 -21.14
C LYS A 237 -7.57 19.00 -21.59
N ASN A 238 -8.83 18.90 -21.21
CA ASN A 238 -9.88 19.86 -21.54
C ASN A 238 -10.18 20.83 -20.37
N ALA A 239 -9.32 20.85 -19.35
CA ALA A 239 -9.48 21.73 -18.21
C ALA A 239 -9.42 23.20 -18.65
N VAL A 240 -10.30 24.01 -18.09
CA VAL A 240 -10.35 25.46 -18.29
C VAL A 240 -10.20 26.17 -16.96
N ILE A 241 -9.61 27.37 -16.98
CA ILE A 241 -9.53 28.23 -15.82
C ILE A 241 -10.94 28.74 -15.51
N ASN A 242 -11.36 28.60 -14.27
CA ASN A 242 -12.68 29.01 -13.80
C ASN A 242 -12.58 29.42 -12.33
N ASP A 243 -13.28 30.48 -11.93
CA ASP A 243 -13.33 30.96 -10.54
C ASP A 243 -13.95 29.93 -9.57
N ALA A 244 -14.74 28.98 -10.08
CA ALA A 244 -15.26 27.87 -9.31
C ALA A 244 -14.22 26.77 -9.03
N ASN A 245 -13.06 26.81 -9.68
CA ASN A 245 -11.97 25.88 -9.42
C ASN A 245 -11.13 26.32 -8.20
N HIS A 246 -10.49 25.36 -7.56
CA HIS A 246 -9.52 25.66 -6.51
C HIS A 246 -8.32 26.47 -7.05
N VAL A 247 -7.81 27.40 -6.26
CA VAL A 247 -6.70 28.32 -6.66
C VAL A 247 -5.47 27.53 -7.14
N ILE A 248 -5.07 26.50 -6.42
CA ILE A 248 -3.91 25.67 -6.78
C ILE A 248 -4.12 24.98 -8.13
N ARG A 249 -5.35 24.48 -8.40
CA ARG A 249 -5.71 23.87 -9.69
C ARG A 249 -5.57 24.86 -10.84
N ASN A 250 -6.11 26.08 -10.69
CA ASN A 250 -5.99 27.12 -11.69
C ASN A 250 -4.53 27.49 -11.93
N HIS A 251 -3.73 27.65 -10.86
CA HIS A 251 -2.30 27.91 -10.99
C HIS A 251 -1.56 26.80 -11.77
N ASN A 252 -1.82 25.54 -11.47
CA ASN A 252 -1.25 24.41 -12.23
C ASN A 252 -1.63 24.48 -13.71
N LEU A 253 -2.88 24.87 -14.02
CA LEU A 253 -3.37 25.00 -15.38
C LEU A 253 -2.71 26.18 -16.12
N GLU A 254 -2.55 27.34 -15.46
CA GLU A 254 -1.84 28.50 -15.99
C GLU A 254 -0.41 28.14 -16.39
N GLN A 255 0.33 27.47 -15.51
CA GLN A 255 1.68 26.99 -15.78
C GLN A 255 1.72 26.03 -17.00
N ILE A 256 0.72 25.18 -17.16
CA ILE A 256 0.62 24.27 -18.31
C ILE A 256 0.32 25.04 -19.59
N ILE A 257 -0.55 26.04 -19.55
CA ILE A 257 -0.91 26.87 -20.71
C ILE A 257 0.31 27.68 -21.16
N GLU A 258 1.03 28.29 -20.23
CA GLU A 258 2.17 29.18 -20.53
C GLU A 258 3.40 28.39 -21.00
N HIS A 259 3.76 27.32 -20.31
CA HIS A 259 5.05 26.64 -20.48
C HIS A 259 4.92 25.21 -21.06
N GLY A 260 3.70 24.68 -21.15
CA GLY A 260 3.43 23.32 -21.60
C GLY A 260 3.56 22.27 -20.50
N ARG A 261 2.81 21.16 -20.65
CA ARG A 261 2.68 20.09 -19.66
C ARG A 261 4.02 19.43 -19.25
N MET A 262 4.96 19.29 -20.18
CA MET A 262 6.28 18.72 -19.88
C MET A 262 7.14 19.63 -19.00
N HIS A 263 7.04 20.95 -19.21
CA HIS A 263 7.75 21.90 -18.37
C HIS A 263 7.15 21.92 -16.96
N TRP A 264 5.82 22.00 -16.85
CA TRP A 264 5.09 21.89 -15.61
C TRP A 264 5.48 20.64 -14.81
N GLN A 265 5.51 19.45 -15.44
CA GLN A 265 5.91 18.20 -14.77
C GLN A 265 7.34 18.25 -14.21
N LYS A 266 8.26 18.97 -14.85
CA LYS A 266 9.62 19.16 -14.36
C LYS A 266 9.67 20.16 -13.21
N LEU A 267 8.97 21.28 -13.38
CA LEU A 267 8.92 22.36 -12.38
C LEU A 267 8.33 21.84 -11.08
N THR A 268 7.17 21.21 -11.13
CA THR A 268 6.45 20.66 -9.97
C THR A 268 6.98 19.32 -9.50
N GLN A 269 8.06 18.81 -10.07
CA GLN A 269 8.62 17.50 -9.74
C GLN A 269 7.57 16.36 -9.73
N TYR A 270 6.56 16.42 -10.60
CA TYR A 270 5.48 15.42 -10.71
C TYR A 270 5.99 13.97 -10.82
N GLY A 271 7.22 13.77 -11.25
CA GLY A 271 7.88 12.45 -11.27
C GLY A 271 7.96 11.76 -9.92
N ARG A 272 7.83 12.48 -8.78
CA ARG A 272 7.74 11.91 -7.44
C ARG A 272 6.51 11.01 -7.25
N ARG A 273 5.45 11.18 -8.02
CA ARG A 273 4.31 10.25 -8.06
C ARG A 273 4.72 8.79 -8.31
N ASN A 274 5.86 8.58 -8.92
CA ASN A 274 6.39 7.23 -9.16
C ASN A 274 6.63 6.40 -7.88
N TYR A 275 6.70 7.03 -6.70
CA TYR A 275 6.80 6.29 -5.42
C TYR A 275 5.57 5.39 -5.20
N SER A 276 4.35 5.89 -5.47
CA SER A 276 3.12 5.10 -5.37
C SER A 276 3.05 4.00 -6.43
N GLU A 277 3.45 4.28 -7.67
CA GLU A 277 3.50 3.27 -8.74
C GLU A 277 4.46 2.12 -8.39
N LEU A 278 5.64 2.43 -7.86
CA LEU A 278 6.61 1.44 -7.41
C LEU A 278 6.09 0.60 -6.24
N ALA A 279 5.40 1.21 -5.27
CA ALA A 279 4.81 0.50 -4.16
C ALA A 279 3.70 -0.45 -4.64
N ILE A 280 2.83 -0.01 -5.55
CA ILE A 280 1.80 -0.84 -6.20
C ILE A 280 2.44 -2.02 -6.95
N GLN A 281 3.50 -1.75 -7.71
CA GLN A 281 4.22 -2.80 -8.43
C GLN A 281 4.84 -3.82 -7.46
N ARG A 282 5.47 -3.35 -6.38
CA ARG A 282 6.03 -4.21 -5.33
C ARG A 282 4.94 -5.05 -4.67
N TYR A 283 3.80 -4.41 -4.30
CA TYR A 283 2.66 -5.11 -3.70
C TYR A 283 2.22 -6.27 -4.58
N LYS A 284 1.91 -6.01 -5.85
CA LYS A 284 1.43 -7.04 -6.79
C LYS A 284 2.48 -8.10 -7.09
N ARG A 285 3.76 -7.73 -7.21
CA ARG A 285 4.84 -8.66 -7.54
C ARG A 285 5.19 -9.58 -6.37
N ILE A 286 5.27 -9.04 -5.15
CA ILE A 286 5.71 -9.76 -3.95
C ILE A 286 4.55 -10.53 -3.33
N LEU A 287 3.44 -9.85 -3.07
CA LEU A 287 2.29 -10.41 -2.34
C LEU A 287 1.21 -10.99 -3.26
N GLY A 288 1.22 -10.60 -4.53
CA GLY A 288 0.24 -11.02 -5.51
C GLY A 288 -0.85 -9.97 -5.76
N ASN A 289 -1.59 -10.16 -6.84
CA ASN A 289 -2.65 -9.25 -7.28
C ASN A 289 -4.05 -9.73 -6.88
N ARG A 290 -4.15 -10.71 -5.97
CA ARG A 290 -5.41 -11.36 -5.59
C ARG A 290 -5.59 -11.37 -4.07
N LEU A 291 -6.82 -11.08 -3.64
CA LEU A 291 -7.26 -11.22 -2.26
C LEU A 291 -7.71 -12.67 -2.01
N HIS A 292 -7.33 -13.23 -0.87
CA HIS A 292 -7.67 -14.61 -0.49
C HIS A 292 -8.92 -14.66 0.40
N SER A 293 -9.21 -13.61 1.13
CA SER A 293 -10.40 -13.48 1.96
C SER A 293 -11.66 -13.29 1.11
N ARG A 294 -12.79 -13.79 1.58
CA ARG A 294 -14.07 -13.71 0.86
C ARG A 294 -14.88 -12.46 1.22
N GLU A 295 -14.88 -12.07 2.48
CA GLU A 295 -15.64 -10.97 3.05
C GLU A 295 -14.85 -9.67 2.99
N LEU A 296 -15.53 -8.54 2.76
CA LEU A 296 -14.89 -7.24 2.60
C LEU A 296 -14.13 -6.81 3.86
N SER A 297 -14.69 -7.03 5.05
CA SER A 297 -14.03 -6.73 6.33
C SER A 297 -12.67 -7.43 6.47
N ARG A 298 -12.62 -8.72 6.14
CA ARG A 298 -11.37 -9.50 6.13
C ARG A 298 -10.45 -9.09 4.99
N GLN A 299 -11.00 -8.69 3.83
CA GLN A 299 -10.20 -8.19 2.70
C GLN A 299 -9.52 -6.87 3.05
N LYS A 300 -10.20 -5.97 3.78
CA LYS A 300 -9.61 -4.71 4.26
C LYS A 300 -8.39 -4.99 5.15
N GLN A 301 -8.52 -5.83 6.16
CA GLN A 301 -7.39 -6.21 7.02
C GLN A 301 -6.30 -6.99 6.29
N GLU A 302 -6.68 -7.83 5.34
CA GLU A 302 -5.72 -8.53 4.48
C GLU A 302 -4.87 -7.57 3.64
N ALA A 303 -5.46 -6.50 3.12
CA ALA A 303 -4.76 -5.47 2.36
C ALA A 303 -3.83 -4.64 3.27
N MET A 304 -4.32 -4.25 4.46
CA MET A 304 -3.56 -3.52 5.47
C MET A 304 -2.31 -4.29 5.92
N ILE A 305 -2.48 -5.57 6.29
CA ILE A 305 -1.35 -6.45 6.64
C ILE A 305 -0.38 -6.59 5.45
N GLY A 306 -0.89 -6.65 4.22
CA GLY A 306 -0.03 -6.68 3.03
C GLY A 306 0.87 -5.44 2.94
N SER A 307 0.33 -4.26 3.19
CA SER A 307 1.09 -3.00 3.23
C SER A 307 2.10 -2.97 4.36
N SER A 308 1.73 -3.45 5.56
CA SER A 308 2.66 -3.59 6.69
C SER A 308 3.82 -4.55 6.38
N VAL A 309 3.55 -5.67 5.73
CA VAL A 309 4.59 -6.60 5.27
C VAL A 309 5.57 -5.90 4.33
N LEU A 310 5.09 -5.08 3.39
CA LEU A 310 5.97 -4.30 2.51
C LEU A 310 6.79 -3.27 3.29
N ASN A 311 6.22 -2.62 4.29
CA ASN A 311 6.93 -1.68 5.16
C ASN A 311 8.05 -2.39 5.94
N LYS A 312 7.77 -3.54 6.53
CA LYS A 312 8.79 -4.38 7.19
C LYS A 312 9.89 -4.81 6.20
N MET A 313 9.53 -5.14 4.94
CA MET A 313 10.52 -5.44 3.91
C MET A 313 11.34 -4.20 3.49
N THR A 314 10.75 -3.00 3.55
CA THR A 314 11.44 -1.74 3.27
C THR A 314 12.47 -1.44 4.36
N SER A 315 12.14 -1.64 5.65
CA SER A 315 13.08 -1.41 6.76
C SER A 315 14.33 -2.28 6.72
N LEU A 316 14.27 -3.45 6.07
CA LEU A 316 15.45 -4.29 5.85
C LEU A 316 16.46 -3.71 4.84
N GLY A 317 16.02 -2.77 4.02
CA GLY A 317 16.85 -2.08 3.03
C GLY A 317 16.25 -2.09 1.63
N MET A 318 16.49 -0.98 0.94
CA MET A 318 16.07 -0.74 -0.44
C MET A 318 17.31 -0.52 -1.34
N PRO A 319 17.18 -0.73 -2.67
CA PRO A 319 18.28 -0.45 -3.58
C PRO A 319 18.48 1.06 -3.71
N ILE A 320 19.70 1.51 -3.53
CA ILE A 320 20.12 2.88 -3.82
C ILE A 320 20.69 2.90 -5.24
N SER A 321 20.10 3.71 -6.11
CA SER A 321 20.54 3.79 -7.52
C SER A 321 20.87 5.21 -7.91
N TYR A 322 21.87 5.35 -8.79
CA TYR A 322 22.18 6.61 -9.47
C TYR A 322 22.00 6.47 -10.97
N ARG A 323 21.66 7.58 -11.59
CA ARG A 323 21.57 7.68 -13.05
C ARG A 323 22.98 7.81 -13.62
N TYR A 324 23.27 7.00 -14.64
CA TYR A 324 24.51 7.15 -15.43
C TYR A 324 24.16 7.37 -16.91
N ALA A 325 25.01 8.09 -17.61
CA ALA A 325 24.86 8.41 -19.03
C ALA A 325 25.06 7.18 -19.94
#